data_6a0bf48574855ca72dd68e0cb6722033
#
_entry.id   6a0bf48574855ca72dd68e0cb6722033
#
_cell.length_a   1.000
_cell.length_b   1.000
_cell.length_c   1.000
_cell.angle_alpha   90.00
_cell.angle_beta   90.00
_cell.angle_gamma   90.00
#
_symmetry.space_group_name_H-M   'P 1'
#
loop_
_entity.id
_entity.type
_entity.pdbx_description
1 polymer ?
#
loop_
_entity_poly.entity_id
_entity_poly.type
_entity_poly.pdbx_seq_one_letter_code
_entity_poly.pdbx_strand_id
1 'polypeptide(L)'
;MIIGVPKEIKNHEYRVGVTPTGAKILTDAGHQVLIETGAGDAIGFTDAHYAAAGARIVDSARAVYACPMVIKVKEPQTSEYPLLHEGQVLFTYLHLAPDPQQTQALVTRKTIGIAYETVTDTQGELPLLKPMSEVAGRLAILAGAESLQMSRGVH
;
A
#
# COMPACT_ATOMS: atom_id res chain seq x y z
N MET A 1 17.00 -7.65 -5.77
CA MET A 1 16.06 -6.64 -6.32
C MET A 1 16.06 -5.42 -5.41
N ILE A 2 15.76 -4.22 -5.93
CA ILE A 2 15.56 -3.02 -5.13
C ILE A 2 14.05 -2.80 -5.01
N ILE A 3 13.56 -2.64 -3.77
CA ILE A 3 12.14 -2.49 -3.45
C ILE A 3 11.95 -1.14 -2.76
N GLY A 4 11.05 -0.33 -3.28
CA GLY A 4 10.69 0.95 -2.72
C GLY A 4 9.37 0.89 -1.96
N VAL A 5 9.29 1.56 -0.82
CA VAL A 5 8.08 1.68 0.00
C VAL A 5 7.85 3.16 0.29
N PRO A 6 6.92 3.81 -0.42
CA PRO A 6 6.62 5.21 -0.21
C PRO A 6 5.76 5.42 1.04
N LYS A 7 5.74 6.64 1.53
CA LYS A 7 4.73 7.11 2.47
C LYS A 7 3.38 7.21 1.75
N GLU A 8 2.33 6.73 2.40
CA GLU A 8 0.96 6.88 1.87
C GLU A 8 0.52 8.35 1.96
N ILE A 9 -0.06 8.82 0.86
CA ILE A 9 -0.54 10.22 0.73
C ILE A 9 -2.06 10.31 0.56
N LYS A 10 -2.75 9.18 0.43
CA LYS A 10 -4.21 9.15 0.36
C LYS A 10 -4.79 9.59 1.71
N ASN A 11 -5.83 10.43 1.65
CA ASN A 11 -6.49 10.92 2.85
C ASN A 11 -6.98 9.76 3.74
N HIS A 12 -6.69 9.84 5.05
CA HIS A 12 -6.99 8.82 6.06
C HIS A 12 -6.34 7.45 5.82
N GLU A 13 -5.25 7.35 5.04
CA GLU A 13 -4.43 6.16 4.99
C GLU A 13 -3.19 6.35 5.88
N TYR A 14 -3.12 5.57 6.94
CA TYR A 14 -2.07 5.64 7.96
C TYR A 14 -1.16 4.41 7.95
N ARG A 15 -1.52 3.37 7.18
CA ARG A 15 -0.75 2.14 7.05
C ARG A 15 0.47 2.36 6.14
N VAL A 16 1.37 1.40 6.15
CA VAL A 16 2.55 1.34 5.28
C VAL A 16 2.60 0.00 4.57
N GLY A 17 3.12 -0.04 3.35
CA GLY A 17 3.14 -1.25 2.51
C GLY A 17 4.00 -2.39 3.06
N VAL A 18 5.04 -2.06 3.83
CA VAL A 18 5.94 -3.05 4.44
C VAL A 18 6.22 -2.65 5.89
N THR A 19 6.04 -3.59 6.83
CA THR A 19 6.41 -3.40 8.25
C THR A 19 7.93 -3.56 8.43
N PRO A 20 8.52 -3.10 9.56
CA PRO A 20 9.94 -3.36 9.86
C PRO A 20 10.30 -4.85 9.83
N THR A 21 9.41 -5.72 10.33
CA THR A 21 9.60 -7.19 10.24
C THR A 21 9.61 -7.66 8.79
N GLY A 22 8.70 -7.15 7.96
CA GLY A 22 8.68 -7.44 6.52
C GLY A 22 9.95 -6.96 5.82
N ALA A 23 10.41 -5.75 6.14
CA ALA A 23 11.67 -5.22 5.62
C ALA A 23 12.87 -6.11 5.99
N LYS A 24 12.92 -6.59 7.24
CA LYS A 24 13.95 -7.53 7.69
C LYS A 24 13.95 -8.82 6.88
N ILE A 25 12.79 -9.42 6.65
CA ILE A 25 12.67 -10.64 5.84
C ILE A 25 13.18 -10.42 4.42
N LEU A 26 12.82 -9.28 3.81
CA LEU A 26 13.26 -8.93 2.46
C LEU A 26 14.77 -8.67 2.40
N THR A 27 15.34 -7.98 3.40
CA THR A 27 16.79 -7.72 3.46
C THR A 27 17.58 -8.98 3.71
N ASP A 28 17.11 -9.87 4.58
CA ASP A 28 17.74 -11.18 4.83
C ASP A 28 17.70 -12.09 3.58
N ALA A 29 16.67 -11.92 2.74
CA ALA A 29 16.59 -12.59 1.43
C ALA A 29 17.47 -11.95 0.34
N GLY A 30 18.29 -10.95 0.68
CA GLY A 30 19.24 -10.31 -0.24
C GLY A 30 18.63 -9.20 -1.09
N HIS A 31 17.45 -8.69 -0.74
CA HIS A 31 16.87 -7.51 -1.39
C HIS A 31 17.32 -6.21 -0.71
N GLN A 32 17.41 -5.14 -1.49
CA GLN A 32 17.57 -3.79 -0.95
C GLN A 32 16.17 -3.17 -0.76
N VAL A 33 15.88 -2.69 0.43
CA VAL A 33 14.59 -2.06 0.74
C VAL A 33 14.83 -0.59 1.02
N LEU A 34 14.18 0.28 0.26
CA LEU A 34 14.19 1.73 0.43
C LEU A 34 12.84 2.16 1.01
N ILE A 35 12.87 2.84 2.14
CA ILE A 35 11.68 3.35 2.82
C ILE A 35 11.71 4.87 2.77
N GLU A 36 10.62 5.50 2.33
CA GLU A 36 10.49 6.95 2.44
C GLU A 36 10.41 7.37 3.92
N THR A 37 11.14 8.41 4.27
CA THR A 37 11.18 8.92 5.66
C THR A 37 9.76 9.17 6.20
N GLY A 38 9.50 8.73 7.42
CA GLY A 38 8.22 8.86 8.08
C GLY A 38 7.09 8.03 7.48
N ALA A 39 7.37 7.04 6.62
CA ALA A 39 6.34 6.20 6.00
C ALA A 39 5.51 5.41 7.01
N GLY A 40 6.09 4.98 8.12
CA GLY A 40 5.43 4.19 9.16
C GLY A 40 5.07 4.95 10.43
N ASP A 41 5.37 6.24 10.53
CA ASP A 41 5.26 7.03 11.76
C ASP A 41 3.84 7.02 12.34
N ALA A 42 2.82 7.11 11.48
CA ALA A 42 1.43 7.16 11.89
C ALA A 42 0.94 5.89 12.63
N ILE A 43 1.65 4.79 12.49
CA ILE A 43 1.36 3.51 13.16
C ILE A 43 2.50 3.07 14.09
N GLY A 44 3.43 3.99 14.43
CA GLY A 44 4.50 3.77 15.39
C GLY A 44 5.76 3.08 14.85
N PHE A 45 5.88 2.92 13.53
CA PHE A 45 7.08 2.39 12.88
C PHE A 45 7.98 3.52 12.42
N THR A 46 8.92 3.91 13.26
CA THR A 46 9.87 5.00 12.98
C THR A 46 10.95 4.58 11.97
N ASP A 47 11.61 5.57 11.37
CA ASP A 47 12.75 5.34 10.47
C ASP A 47 13.86 4.51 11.15
N ALA A 48 14.07 4.67 12.45
CA ALA A 48 15.03 3.88 13.22
C ALA A 48 14.67 2.38 13.24
N HIS A 49 13.38 2.03 13.31
CA HIS A 49 12.94 0.64 13.25
C HIS A 49 13.27 0.00 11.90
N TYR A 50 13.06 0.73 10.81
CA TYR A 50 13.40 0.27 9.46
C TYR A 50 14.91 0.17 9.24
N ALA A 51 15.68 1.16 9.72
CA ALA A 51 17.14 1.12 9.65
C ALA A 51 17.71 -0.09 10.42
N ALA A 52 17.17 -0.37 11.61
CA ALA A 52 17.54 -1.57 12.38
C ALA A 52 17.16 -2.88 11.68
N ALA A 53 16.14 -2.87 10.81
CA ALA A 53 15.74 -3.99 9.97
C ALA A 53 16.60 -4.13 8.68
N GLY A 54 17.61 -3.29 8.50
CA GLY A 54 18.51 -3.30 7.33
C GLY A 54 17.98 -2.53 6.13
N ALA A 55 16.86 -1.82 6.25
CA ALA A 55 16.35 -0.97 5.19
C ALA A 55 17.09 0.38 5.15
N ARG A 56 17.13 0.99 3.97
CA ARG A 56 17.68 2.33 3.77
C ARG A 56 16.55 3.35 3.77
N ILE A 57 16.69 4.40 4.56
CA ILE A 57 15.75 5.52 4.56
C ILE A 57 16.15 6.50 3.44
N VAL A 58 15.15 6.97 2.72
CA VAL A 58 15.28 7.98 1.66
C VAL A 58 14.30 9.14 1.91
N ASP A 59 14.62 10.31 1.41
CA ASP A 59 13.95 11.57 1.76
C ASP A 59 12.76 11.93 0.84
N SER A 60 12.49 11.13 -0.17
CA SER A 60 11.47 11.50 -1.17
C SER A 60 10.81 10.32 -1.85
N ALA A 61 9.53 10.48 -2.20
CA ALA A 61 8.78 9.55 -3.03
C ALA A 61 9.51 9.28 -4.37
N ARG A 62 10.15 10.30 -4.97
CA ARG A 62 10.90 10.15 -6.22
C ARG A 62 12.00 9.09 -6.10
N ALA A 63 12.72 9.06 -4.99
CA ALA A 63 13.77 8.07 -4.75
C ALA A 63 13.19 6.65 -4.63
N VAL A 64 12.03 6.51 -3.99
CA VAL A 64 11.31 5.25 -3.87
C VAL A 64 10.76 4.79 -5.22
N TYR A 65 10.12 5.68 -5.97
CA TYR A 65 9.56 5.36 -7.29
C TYR A 65 10.61 5.13 -8.37
N ALA A 66 11.87 5.44 -8.14
CA ALA A 66 12.98 5.03 -9.01
C ALA A 66 13.32 3.53 -8.90
N CYS A 67 12.76 2.83 -7.91
CA CYS A 67 12.98 1.40 -7.73
C CYS A 67 12.22 0.57 -8.77
N PRO A 68 12.79 -0.60 -9.17
CA PRO A 68 12.11 -1.53 -10.10
C PRO A 68 10.81 -2.10 -9.55
N MET A 69 10.65 -2.14 -8.21
CA MET A 69 9.42 -2.58 -7.54
C MET A 69 9.03 -1.56 -6.48
N VAL A 70 7.76 -1.22 -6.45
CA VAL A 70 7.15 -0.37 -5.41
C VAL A 70 6.04 -1.16 -4.71
N ILE A 71 6.10 -1.18 -3.38
CA ILE A 71 5.06 -1.80 -2.53
C ILE A 71 4.33 -0.70 -1.76
N LYS A 72 3.03 -0.62 -1.95
CA LYS A 72 2.14 0.35 -1.31
C LYS A 72 0.97 -0.36 -0.63
N VAL A 73 0.15 0.40 0.07
CA VAL A 73 -1.16 -0.06 0.56
C VAL A 73 -2.25 0.34 -0.42
N LYS A 74 -2.34 1.63 -0.74
CA LYS A 74 -3.39 2.18 -1.62
C LYS A 74 -2.87 2.42 -3.03
N GLU A 75 -3.82 2.52 -3.95
CA GLU A 75 -3.57 2.90 -5.33
C GLU A 75 -2.76 4.20 -5.43
N PRO A 76 -1.93 4.36 -6.46
CA PRO A 76 -1.19 5.60 -6.69
C PRO A 76 -2.17 6.77 -6.80
N GLN A 77 -1.84 7.88 -6.17
CA GLN A 77 -2.60 9.11 -6.29
C GLN A 77 -2.12 9.89 -7.53
N THR A 78 -2.92 10.85 -7.99
CA THR A 78 -2.64 11.62 -9.23
C THR A 78 -1.24 12.24 -9.26
N SER A 79 -0.74 12.71 -8.11
CA SER A 79 0.61 13.27 -7.98
C SER A 79 1.73 12.23 -8.12
N GLU A 80 1.43 10.95 -7.98
CA GLU A 80 2.38 9.85 -8.10
C GLU A 80 2.46 9.28 -9.52
N TYR A 81 1.44 9.50 -10.38
CA TYR A 81 1.43 9.00 -11.75
C TYR A 81 2.67 9.41 -12.57
N PRO A 82 3.19 10.66 -12.46
CA PRO A 82 4.40 11.04 -13.17
C PRO A 82 5.67 10.28 -12.75
N LEU A 83 5.66 9.68 -11.56
CA LEU A 83 6.80 8.93 -11.00
C LEU A 83 6.84 7.49 -11.49
N LEU A 84 5.72 6.95 -11.99
CA LEU A 84 5.65 5.61 -12.57
C LEU A 84 6.47 5.51 -13.86
N HIS A 85 7.08 4.36 -14.11
CA HIS A 85 7.87 4.15 -15.32
C HIS A 85 7.68 2.75 -15.93
N GLU A 86 8.11 2.60 -17.17
CA GLU A 86 8.01 1.36 -17.93
C GLU A 86 8.74 0.21 -17.24
N GLY A 87 8.07 -0.94 -17.15
CA GLY A 87 8.61 -2.15 -16.55
C GLY A 87 8.64 -2.17 -15.02
N GLN A 88 8.26 -1.07 -14.36
CA GLN A 88 8.15 -1.03 -12.90
C GLN A 88 7.04 -1.96 -12.42
N VAL A 89 7.33 -2.76 -11.39
CA VAL A 89 6.30 -3.54 -10.69
C VAL A 89 5.70 -2.69 -9.58
N LEU A 90 4.38 -2.51 -9.62
CA LEU A 90 3.60 -1.86 -8.57
C LEU A 90 2.73 -2.90 -7.87
N PHE A 91 2.99 -3.17 -6.60
CA PHE A 91 2.30 -4.15 -5.77
C PHE A 91 1.50 -3.43 -4.68
N THR A 92 0.17 -3.38 -4.83
CA THR A 92 -0.74 -2.57 -4.00
C THR A 92 -2.19 -2.97 -4.24
N TYR A 93 -3.14 -2.44 -3.45
CA TYR A 93 -4.56 -2.41 -3.86
C TYR A 93 -4.71 -1.42 -5.02
N LEU A 94 -5.25 -1.87 -6.14
CA LEU A 94 -5.38 -1.04 -7.35
C LEU A 94 -6.78 -0.46 -7.55
N HIS A 95 -7.84 -1.24 -7.30
CA HIS A 95 -9.22 -0.78 -7.48
C HIS A 95 -9.47 -0.09 -8.84
N LEU A 96 -9.06 -0.74 -9.94
CA LEU A 96 -9.03 -0.12 -11.27
C LEU A 96 -10.42 0.22 -11.84
N ALA A 97 -11.44 -0.59 -11.50
CA ALA A 97 -12.75 -0.47 -12.11
C ALA A 97 -13.43 0.91 -11.94
N PRO A 98 -13.38 1.56 -10.76
CA PRO A 98 -13.96 2.88 -10.56
C PRO A 98 -13.05 4.04 -10.96
N ASP A 99 -11.79 3.79 -11.35
CA ASP A 99 -10.81 4.85 -11.67
C ASP A 99 -10.17 4.68 -13.06
N PRO A 100 -10.86 5.16 -14.12
CA PRO A 100 -10.32 5.15 -15.47
C PRO A 100 -9.04 5.97 -15.63
N GLN A 101 -8.86 7.05 -14.85
CA GLN A 101 -7.67 7.90 -14.93
C GLN A 101 -6.43 7.17 -14.43
N GLN A 102 -6.54 6.46 -13.31
CA GLN A 102 -5.47 5.61 -12.79
C GLN A 102 -5.13 4.50 -13.79
N THR A 103 -6.15 3.82 -14.32
CA THR A 103 -5.96 2.77 -15.32
C THR A 103 -5.19 3.29 -16.53
N GLN A 104 -5.58 4.46 -17.05
CA GLN A 104 -4.89 5.10 -18.17
C GLN A 104 -3.45 5.48 -17.84
N ALA A 105 -3.19 5.94 -16.61
CA ALA A 105 -1.84 6.26 -16.16
C ALA A 105 -0.94 5.03 -16.14
N LEU A 106 -1.40 3.92 -15.59
CA LEU A 106 -0.65 2.65 -15.57
C LEU A 106 -0.35 2.13 -16.97
N VAL A 107 -1.34 2.17 -17.88
CA VAL A 107 -1.17 1.75 -19.27
C VAL A 107 -0.17 2.66 -19.99
N THR A 108 -0.32 3.98 -19.87
CA THR A 108 0.56 4.96 -20.52
C THR A 108 2.00 4.85 -20.03
N ARG A 109 2.19 4.57 -18.74
CA ARG A 109 3.52 4.36 -18.12
C ARG A 109 4.05 2.95 -18.32
N LYS A 110 3.24 2.02 -18.85
CA LYS A 110 3.59 0.61 -19.05
C LYS A 110 4.08 -0.05 -17.76
N THR A 111 3.40 0.29 -16.65
CA THR A 111 3.68 -0.26 -15.32
C THR A 111 3.05 -1.63 -15.18
N ILE A 112 3.75 -2.56 -14.54
CA ILE A 112 3.25 -3.90 -14.23
C ILE A 112 2.49 -3.84 -12.90
N GLY A 113 1.17 -3.77 -12.94
CA GLY A 113 0.32 -3.75 -11.75
C GLY A 113 0.04 -5.15 -11.23
N ILE A 114 0.33 -5.40 -9.94
CA ILE A 114 -0.09 -6.60 -9.23
C ILE A 114 -1.01 -6.15 -8.10
N ALA A 115 -2.29 -6.45 -8.24
CA ALA A 115 -3.31 -6.01 -7.28
C ALA A 115 -3.42 -7.01 -6.13
N TYR A 116 -3.34 -6.54 -4.88
CA TYR A 116 -3.56 -7.38 -3.69
C TYR A 116 -4.89 -8.11 -3.72
N GLU A 117 -5.94 -7.41 -4.20
CA GLU A 117 -7.30 -7.94 -4.28
C GLU A 117 -7.51 -9.06 -5.30
N THR A 118 -6.50 -9.33 -6.13
CA THR A 118 -6.56 -10.39 -7.16
C THR A 118 -5.57 -11.52 -6.92
N VAL A 119 -4.72 -11.43 -5.90
CA VAL A 119 -3.79 -12.51 -5.54
C VAL A 119 -4.57 -13.66 -4.92
N THR A 120 -4.48 -14.83 -5.54
CA THR A 120 -5.13 -16.06 -5.06
C THR A 120 -4.12 -17.07 -4.53
N ASP A 121 -4.53 -17.86 -3.56
CA ASP A 121 -3.80 -19.05 -3.13
C ASP A 121 -4.12 -20.25 -4.05
N THR A 122 -3.58 -21.43 -3.71
CA THR A 122 -3.79 -22.67 -4.46
C THR A 122 -5.23 -23.18 -4.40
N GLN A 123 -6.06 -22.66 -3.49
CA GLN A 123 -7.46 -23.02 -3.31
C GLN A 123 -8.40 -21.99 -3.98
N GLY A 124 -7.83 -20.91 -4.56
CA GLY A 124 -8.57 -19.82 -5.18
C GLY A 124 -9.11 -18.79 -4.18
N GLU A 125 -8.71 -18.87 -2.90
CA GLU A 125 -9.03 -17.84 -1.91
C GLU A 125 -8.16 -16.59 -2.12
N LEU A 126 -8.60 -15.45 -1.56
CA LEU A 126 -7.93 -14.15 -1.64
C LEU A 126 -7.23 -13.81 -0.32
N PRO A 127 -6.04 -14.38 -0.05
CA PRO A 127 -5.39 -14.30 1.27
C PRO A 127 -5.01 -12.86 1.67
N LEU A 128 -4.77 -11.97 0.72
CA LEU A 128 -4.42 -10.58 1.01
C LEU A 128 -5.65 -9.68 1.20
N LEU A 129 -6.82 -10.09 0.74
CA LEU A 129 -8.09 -9.37 0.91
C LEU A 129 -8.87 -9.84 2.14
N LYS A 130 -8.89 -11.14 2.42
CA LYS A 130 -9.69 -11.78 3.48
C LYS A 130 -9.58 -11.12 4.85
N PRO A 131 -8.38 -10.82 5.39
CA PRO A 131 -8.27 -10.23 6.74
C PRO A 131 -8.96 -8.86 6.84
N MET A 132 -8.90 -8.05 5.80
CA MET A 132 -9.53 -6.73 5.80
C MET A 132 -11.05 -6.83 5.62
N SER A 133 -11.53 -7.81 4.86
CA SER A 133 -12.95 -8.09 4.73
C SER A 133 -13.56 -8.55 6.05
N GLU A 134 -12.84 -9.37 6.82
CA GLU A 134 -13.27 -9.80 8.16
C GLU A 134 -13.37 -8.63 9.14
N VAL A 135 -12.40 -7.72 9.15
CA VAL A 135 -12.43 -6.51 9.97
C VAL A 135 -13.59 -5.60 9.54
N ALA A 136 -13.74 -5.38 8.24
CA ALA A 136 -14.82 -4.55 7.70
C ALA A 136 -16.21 -5.10 8.05
N GLY A 137 -16.39 -6.42 7.98
CA GLY A 137 -17.64 -7.08 8.35
C GLY A 137 -18.01 -6.87 9.82
N ARG A 138 -17.04 -6.93 10.72
CA ARG A 138 -17.25 -6.64 12.16
C ARG A 138 -17.58 -5.17 12.41
N LEU A 139 -16.87 -4.25 11.75
CA LEU A 139 -17.08 -2.81 11.88
C LEU A 139 -18.41 -2.37 11.28
N ALA A 140 -18.93 -3.04 10.26
CA ALA A 140 -20.20 -2.72 9.64
C ALA A 140 -21.38 -2.78 10.63
N ILE A 141 -21.34 -3.73 11.59
CA ILE A 141 -22.36 -3.85 12.63
C ILE A 141 -22.32 -2.62 13.57
N LEU A 142 -21.12 -2.18 13.95
CA LEU A 142 -20.96 -0.99 14.82
C LEU A 142 -21.39 0.27 14.08
N ALA A 143 -21.01 0.44 12.82
CA ALA A 143 -21.43 1.57 12.00
C ALA A 143 -22.95 1.59 11.78
N GLY A 144 -23.57 0.41 11.54
CA GLY A 144 -25.01 0.27 11.45
C GLY A 144 -25.72 0.66 12.76
N ALA A 145 -25.24 0.16 13.89
CA ALA A 145 -25.80 0.51 15.21
C ALA A 145 -25.68 2.02 15.50
N GLU A 146 -24.54 2.63 15.17
CA GLU A 146 -24.34 4.09 15.32
C GLU A 146 -25.28 4.88 14.41
N SER A 147 -25.48 4.44 13.18
CA SER A 147 -26.39 5.09 12.21
C SER A 147 -27.85 5.01 12.61
N LEU A 148 -28.24 3.99 13.38
CA LEU A 148 -29.61 3.82 13.89
C LEU A 148 -29.90 4.66 15.16
N GLN A 149 -28.93 5.36 15.71
CA GLN A 149 -29.16 6.22 16.86
C GLN A 149 -29.96 7.46 16.46
N MET A 150 -30.94 7.85 17.30
CA MET A 150 -31.81 9.02 17.05
C MET A 150 -31.03 10.31 16.77
N SER A 151 -29.87 10.50 17.38
CA SER A 151 -29.01 11.65 17.18
C SER A 151 -28.41 11.74 15.76
N ARG A 152 -28.44 10.65 15.00
CA ARG A 152 -27.90 10.55 13.62
C ARG A 152 -29.00 10.53 12.54
N GLY A 153 -30.27 10.69 12.92
CA GLY A 153 -31.34 11.04 11.99
C GLY A 153 -32.01 9.91 11.21
N VAL A 154 -31.82 8.67 11.58
CA VAL A 154 -32.62 7.56 11.04
C VAL A 154 -33.80 7.33 11.97
N HIS A 155 -34.97 7.77 11.54
CA HIS A 155 -36.25 7.56 12.23
C HIS A 155 -37.03 6.42 11.58
#